data_8f1a911e0a5ef15fd7935d66c344fe9f
#
_entry.id   8f1a911e0a5ef15fd7935d66c344fe9f
#
_cell.length_a   1.000
_cell.length_b   1.000
_cell.length_c   1.000
_cell.angle_alpha   90.00
_cell.angle_beta   90.00
_cell.angle_gamma   90.00
#
_symmetry.space_group_name_H-M   'P 1'
#
loop_
_entity.id
_entity.type
_entity.pdbx_description
1 polymer ?
#
loop_
_entity_poly.entity_id
_entity_poly.type
_entity_poly.pdbx_seq_one_letter_code
_entity_poly.pdbx_strand_id
1 'polypeptide(L)'
;IAPSLVGSEMCIRDRGTTKGEIVALNVTDGTESWRTQVGTEIGASPAVGDDEVFVHTIDDRLSALDVNDGRVIWTADNQMPLLTLRGTASPTYAQGVVFSGTAGGKIAALRGENGEPIWEQRLVLPEGRSELDRMVDVDASPLVSGSIVYGLAYQGNLIAFNRRDGRPLWQMQLSGFQDMAEGYVQIYVVDESDKILALDKETGEISWESESFLRRELTAPVAYSNYLVVGDGEGYLHFLAQRDGRMIARRKIDGDGIRTKVTVAGDTVFVLANSGNLYALSLRLK
;
A
#
# COMPACT_ATOMS: atom_id res chain seq x y z
N ILE A 1 6.23 -12.66 6.99
CA ILE A 1 6.93 -11.41 7.39
C ILE A 1 7.05 -10.53 6.16
N ALA A 2 6.22 -9.51 6.04
CA ALA A 2 6.33 -8.55 4.94
C ALA A 2 7.53 -7.61 5.23
N PRO A 3 8.56 -7.54 4.40
CA PRO A 3 9.60 -6.56 4.54
C PRO A 3 9.12 -5.24 3.92
N SER A 4 8.78 -4.24 4.73
CA SER A 4 8.69 -2.88 4.21
C SER A 4 10.07 -2.25 4.21
N LEU A 5 10.55 -1.94 3.03
CA LEU A 5 11.74 -1.11 2.85
C LEU A 5 11.28 0.33 2.62
N VAL A 6 10.99 1.05 3.69
CA VAL A 6 10.74 2.50 3.60
C VAL A 6 12.09 3.19 3.71
N GLY A 7 12.44 3.99 2.70
CA GLY A 7 13.65 4.79 2.69
C GLY A 7 13.47 6.01 3.57
N SER A 8 14.14 6.07 4.71
CA SER A 8 14.39 7.33 5.39
C SER A 8 15.89 7.64 5.32
N GLU A 9 16.25 8.91 5.33
CA GLU A 9 17.64 9.36 5.48
C GLU A 9 18.24 8.97 6.84
N MET A 10 17.40 8.47 7.76
CA MET A 10 17.83 7.90 9.03
C MET A 10 18.31 6.46 8.85
N CYS A 11 19.39 6.11 9.53
CA CYS A 11 20.02 4.78 9.48
C CYS A 11 19.22 3.68 10.21
N ILE A 12 17.90 3.75 10.21
CA ILE A 12 16.98 2.85 10.92
C ILE A 12 15.97 2.24 9.93
N ARG A 13 15.61 0.98 10.16
CA ARG A 13 14.55 0.25 9.45
C ARG A 13 13.58 -0.35 10.45
N ASP A 14 12.31 -0.03 10.26
CA ASP A 14 11.23 -0.47 11.14
C ASP A 14 10.54 -1.71 10.59
N ARG A 15 10.14 -2.62 11.49
CA ARG A 15 9.51 -3.88 11.14
C ARG A 15 8.41 -4.23 12.13
N GLY A 16 7.20 -4.44 11.63
CA GLY A 16 6.09 -5.00 12.40
C GLY A 16 6.17 -6.52 12.54
N THR A 17 5.64 -7.03 13.63
CA THR A 17 5.55 -8.47 13.90
C THR A 17 4.10 -8.92 14.11
N THR A 18 3.85 -10.23 13.94
CA THR A 18 2.56 -10.86 14.25
C THR A 18 2.23 -10.87 15.74
N LYS A 19 3.19 -10.52 16.60
CA LYS A 19 2.98 -10.38 18.05
C LYS A 19 2.63 -8.94 18.47
N GLY A 20 2.50 -8.01 17.51
CA GLY A 20 2.22 -6.60 17.78
C GLY A 20 3.42 -5.81 18.27
N GLU A 21 4.62 -6.29 18.00
CA GLU A 21 5.84 -5.54 18.26
C GLU A 21 6.30 -4.82 17.01
N ILE A 22 6.70 -3.57 17.15
CA ILE A 22 7.49 -2.85 16.17
C ILE A 22 8.96 -2.87 16.61
N VAL A 23 9.86 -3.13 15.70
CA VAL A 23 11.30 -3.24 15.94
C VAL A 23 12.02 -2.33 14.96
N ALA A 24 12.86 -1.45 15.47
CA ALA A 24 13.75 -0.61 14.68
C ALA A 24 15.15 -1.21 14.63
N LEU A 25 15.67 -1.37 13.42
CA LEU A 25 16.98 -1.96 13.17
C LEU A 25 17.93 -0.94 12.54
N ASN A 26 19.15 -0.92 12.98
CA ASN A 26 20.21 -0.14 12.35
C ASN A 26 20.48 -0.71 10.94
N VAL A 27 20.45 0.15 9.94
CA VAL A 27 20.65 -0.22 8.52
C VAL A 27 22.05 -0.76 8.24
N THR A 28 23.05 -0.30 9.00
CA THR A 28 24.45 -0.63 8.73
C THR A 28 24.82 -2.05 9.15
N ASP A 29 24.30 -2.49 10.30
CA ASP A 29 24.72 -3.75 10.92
C ASP A 29 23.55 -4.67 11.35
N GLY A 30 22.30 -4.18 11.21
CA GLY A 30 21.09 -4.93 11.56
C GLY A 30 20.85 -5.06 13.06
N THR A 31 21.61 -4.36 13.91
CA THR A 31 21.39 -4.39 15.36
C THR A 31 20.08 -3.70 15.71
N GLU A 32 19.43 -4.19 16.76
CA GLU A 32 18.19 -3.60 17.28
C GLU A 32 18.49 -2.26 17.94
N SER A 33 17.81 -1.21 17.49
CA SER A 33 17.89 0.13 18.07
C SER A 33 16.89 0.29 19.22
N TRP A 34 15.63 -0.06 18.96
CA TRP A 34 14.57 -0.09 19.95
C TRP A 34 13.47 -1.09 19.55
N ARG A 35 12.63 -1.46 20.52
CA ARG A 35 11.47 -2.34 20.35
C ARG A 35 10.32 -1.84 21.19
N THR A 36 9.11 -1.82 20.60
CA THR A 36 7.90 -1.37 21.31
C THR A 36 6.74 -2.30 21.02
N GLN A 37 5.96 -2.63 22.05
CA GLN A 37 4.69 -3.33 21.94
C GLN A 37 3.58 -2.31 21.68
N VAL A 38 2.90 -2.40 20.52
CA VAL A 38 1.85 -1.44 20.13
C VAL A 38 0.44 -1.98 20.22
N GLY A 39 0.26 -3.25 20.53
CA GLY A 39 -1.06 -3.87 20.69
C GLY A 39 -1.15 -5.26 20.10
N THR A 40 -2.06 -5.44 19.14
CA THR A 40 -2.29 -6.70 18.43
C THR A 40 -1.34 -6.84 17.23
N GLU A 41 -1.55 -7.86 16.40
CA GLU A 41 -0.75 -8.12 15.20
C GLU A 41 -0.63 -6.87 14.30
N ILE A 42 0.56 -6.63 13.78
CA ILE A 42 0.83 -5.61 12.77
C ILE A 42 0.76 -6.29 11.41
N GLY A 43 -0.36 -6.06 10.71
CA GLY A 43 -0.61 -6.63 9.39
C GLY A 43 -0.06 -5.79 8.24
N ALA A 44 0.17 -4.51 8.48
CA ALA A 44 0.60 -3.53 7.49
C ALA A 44 2.08 -3.14 7.66
N SER A 45 2.67 -2.63 6.59
CA SER A 45 4.00 -2.05 6.66
C SER A 45 3.96 -0.71 7.42
N PRO A 46 4.87 -0.46 8.36
CA PRO A 46 4.99 0.86 8.99
C PRO A 46 5.33 1.95 7.96
N ALA A 47 4.84 3.16 8.18
CA ALA A 47 5.26 4.35 7.46
C ALA A 47 6.15 5.21 8.35
N VAL A 48 7.16 5.85 7.75
CA VAL A 48 8.05 6.76 8.46
C VAL A 48 7.74 8.20 8.04
N GLY A 49 7.54 9.05 9.04
CA GLY A 49 7.39 10.49 8.89
C GLY A 49 8.69 11.24 9.13
N ASP A 50 8.57 12.51 9.52
CA ASP A 50 9.74 13.35 9.85
C ASP A 50 10.43 12.86 11.14
N ASP A 51 9.67 12.75 12.24
CA ASP A 51 10.15 12.31 13.55
C ASP A 51 9.33 11.11 14.10
N GLU A 52 8.37 10.58 13.33
CA GLU A 52 7.43 9.55 13.77
C GLU A 52 7.48 8.30 12.88
N VAL A 53 7.16 7.17 13.50
CA VAL A 53 6.86 5.91 12.83
C VAL A 53 5.38 5.59 13.05
N PHE A 54 4.63 5.44 11.97
CA PHE A 54 3.19 5.14 12.00
C PHE A 54 2.95 3.65 11.79
N VAL A 55 2.21 3.06 12.71
CA VAL A 55 1.94 1.61 12.72
C VAL A 55 0.44 1.38 12.77
N HIS A 56 -0.07 0.57 11.86
CA HIS A 56 -1.48 0.16 11.81
C HIS A 56 -1.61 -1.31 12.18
N THR A 57 -2.41 -1.61 13.20
CA THR A 57 -2.64 -2.97 13.71
C THR A 57 -3.96 -3.54 13.18
N ILE A 58 -4.11 -4.87 13.21
CA ILE A 58 -5.30 -5.56 12.68
C ILE A 58 -6.60 -5.26 13.43
N ASP A 59 -6.53 -4.66 14.61
CA ASP A 59 -7.68 -4.15 15.37
C ASP A 59 -8.02 -2.69 15.02
N ASP A 60 -7.59 -2.23 13.84
CA ASP A 60 -7.85 -0.91 13.25
C ASP A 60 -7.37 0.26 14.13
N ARG A 61 -6.25 0.04 14.81
CA ARG A 61 -5.58 1.05 15.62
C ARG A 61 -4.38 1.62 14.88
N LEU A 62 -4.32 2.94 14.76
CA LEU A 62 -3.17 3.66 14.22
C LEU A 62 -2.40 4.30 15.36
N SER A 63 -1.11 3.99 15.48
CA SER A 63 -0.21 4.55 16.49
C SER A 63 0.95 5.28 15.86
N ALA A 64 1.35 6.42 16.41
CA ALA A 64 2.61 7.07 16.10
C ALA A 64 3.61 6.87 17.22
N LEU A 65 4.83 6.51 16.86
CA LEU A 65 5.95 6.30 17.77
C LEU A 65 7.07 7.27 17.42
N ASP A 66 7.81 7.70 18.41
CA ASP A 66 9.04 8.48 18.21
C ASP A 66 10.08 7.60 17.47
N VAL A 67 10.62 8.11 16.39
CA VAL A 67 11.54 7.36 15.53
C VAL A 67 12.86 7.02 16.24
N ASN A 68 13.26 7.79 17.24
CA ASN A 68 14.55 7.62 17.92
C ASN A 68 14.52 6.57 19.04
N ASP A 69 13.43 6.51 19.81
CA ASP A 69 13.35 5.66 21.01
C ASP A 69 12.14 4.71 21.03
N GLY A 70 11.26 4.79 20.02
CA GLY A 70 10.09 3.94 19.90
C GLY A 70 8.97 4.23 20.90
N ARG A 71 9.03 5.32 21.63
CA ARG A 71 7.97 5.73 22.57
C ARG A 71 6.69 6.08 21.81
N VAL A 72 5.56 5.54 22.26
CA VAL A 72 4.26 5.90 21.69
C VAL A 72 3.94 7.36 21.99
N ILE A 73 3.74 8.15 20.93
CA ILE A 73 3.39 9.57 21.00
C ILE A 73 1.87 9.72 21.14
N TRP A 74 1.14 9.07 20.23
CA TRP A 74 -0.32 9.04 20.23
C TRP A 74 -0.86 7.75 19.64
N THR A 75 -2.13 7.48 19.91
CA THR A 75 -2.87 6.35 19.33
C THR A 75 -4.28 6.82 18.96
N ALA A 76 -4.73 6.47 17.77
CA ALA A 76 -6.09 6.67 17.29
C ALA A 76 -6.76 5.30 17.12
N ASP A 77 -7.87 5.10 17.83
CA ASP A 77 -8.67 3.88 17.75
C ASP A 77 -9.87 4.11 16.81
N ASN A 78 -10.04 3.24 15.83
CA ASN A 78 -11.22 3.24 14.97
C ASN A 78 -12.24 2.22 15.46
N GLN A 79 -13.51 2.45 15.12
CA GLN A 79 -14.56 1.48 15.42
C GLN A 79 -14.54 0.33 14.42
N MET A 80 -14.15 -0.84 14.88
CA MET A 80 -14.16 -2.04 14.06
C MET A 80 -15.60 -2.52 13.75
N PRO A 81 -15.89 -2.91 12.49
CA PRO A 81 -17.06 -3.69 12.17
C PRO A 81 -17.04 -5.07 12.86
N LEU A 82 -18.22 -5.71 12.99
CA LEU A 82 -18.35 -7.05 13.58
C LEU A 82 -17.59 -8.12 12.79
N LEU A 83 -17.44 -7.93 11.48
CA LEU A 83 -16.67 -8.80 10.58
C LEU A 83 -15.77 -7.92 9.71
N THR A 84 -14.50 -8.31 9.61
CA THR A 84 -13.49 -7.68 8.73
C THR A 84 -12.76 -8.75 7.93
N LEU A 85 -12.18 -8.38 6.79
CA LEU A 85 -11.36 -9.28 5.97
C LEU A 85 -9.95 -9.51 6.53
N ARG A 86 -9.60 -8.92 7.68
CA ARG A 86 -8.24 -8.88 8.24
C ARG A 86 -7.22 -8.19 7.33
N GLY A 87 -7.67 -7.48 6.32
CA GLY A 87 -6.81 -6.59 5.58
C GLY A 87 -6.44 -5.37 6.42
N THR A 88 -5.26 -4.85 6.22
CA THR A 88 -4.82 -3.64 6.90
C THR A 88 -4.00 -2.83 5.90
N ALA A 89 -4.54 -1.71 5.46
CA ALA A 89 -3.80 -0.77 4.62
C ALA A 89 -2.56 -0.25 5.35
N SER A 90 -1.43 -0.21 4.68
CA SER A 90 -0.28 0.49 5.22
C SER A 90 -0.59 1.99 5.29
N PRO A 91 -0.29 2.67 6.40
CA PRO A 91 -0.41 4.12 6.44
C PRO A 91 0.54 4.76 5.44
N THR A 92 0.19 5.94 4.95
CA THR A 92 1.03 6.73 4.05
C THR A 92 1.25 8.11 4.66
N TYR A 93 2.50 8.50 4.83
CA TYR A 93 2.86 9.82 5.34
C TYR A 93 3.25 10.76 4.21
N ALA A 94 2.74 12.00 4.27
CA ALA A 94 3.13 13.06 3.37
C ALA A 94 2.98 14.44 4.02
N GLN A 95 4.08 15.16 4.16
CA GLN A 95 4.12 16.57 4.58
C GLN A 95 3.31 16.85 5.86
N GLY A 96 3.63 16.14 6.94
CA GLY A 96 3.01 16.35 8.26
C GLY A 96 1.65 15.65 8.44
N VAL A 97 1.16 14.90 7.43
CA VAL A 97 -0.14 14.23 7.47
C VAL A 97 0.03 12.75 7.23
N VAL A 98 -0.58 11.93 8.07
CA VAL A 98 -0.71 10.49 7.86
C VAL A 98 -2.10 10.16 7.33
N PHE A 99 -2.13 9.35 6.27
CA PHE A 99 -3.34 8.84 5.64
C PHE A 99 -3.46 7.35 5.94
N SER A 100 -4.64 6.90 6.35
CA SER A 100 -4.90 5.50 6.66
C SER A 100 -6.25 5.07 6.12
N GLY A 101 -6.28 3.87 5.51
CA GLY A 101 -7.53 3.16 5.24
C GLY A 101 -8.04 2.49 6.52
N THR A 102 -9.33 2.30 6.67
CA THR A 102 -9.94 1.65 7.84
C THR A 102 -10.80 0.46 7.43
N ALA A 103 -10.94 -0.50 8.34
CA ALA A 103 -11.80 -1.66 8.19
C ALA A 103 -13.30 -1.31 7.99
N GLY A 104 -13.68 -0.06 8.23
CA GLY A 104 -15.04 0.44 7.98
C GLY A 104 -15.26 1.03 6.59
N GLY A 105 -14.35 0.84 5.64
CA GLY A 105 -14.46 1.35 4.27
C GLY A 105 -14.25 2.85 4.16
N LYS A 106 -13.44 3.43 5.05
CA LYS A 106 -13.12 4.86 5.06
C LYS A 106 -11.63 5.09 4.84
N ILE A 107 -11.30 6.31 4.47
CA ILE A 107 -9.95 6.87 4.48
C ILE A 107 -9.93 8.08 5.41
N ALA A 108 -8.93 8.16 6.27
CA ALA A 108 -8.73 9.25 7.21
C ALA A 108 -7.39 9.95 6.97
N ALA A 109 -7.36 11.25 7.16
CA ALA A 109 -6.16 12.06 7.22
C ALA A 109 -6.02 12.64 8.63
N LEU A 110 -4.89 12.36 9.28
CA LEU A 110 -4.60 12.82 10.64
C LEU A 110 -3.29 13.61 10.65
N ARG A 111 -3.16 14.54 11.56
CA ARG A 111 -1.87 15.21 11.82
C ARG A 111 -0.86 14.20 12.33
N GLY A 112 0.33 14.15 11.72
CA GLY A 112 1.39 13.23 12.13
C GLY A 112 1.81 13.44 13.60
N GLU A 113 1.99 14.69 13.99
CA GLU A 113 2.51 15.08 15.32
C GLU A 113 1.63 14.71 16.51
N ASN A 114 0.29 14.67 16.34
CA ASN A 114 -0.62 14.53 17.49
C ASN A 114 -1.86 13.65 17.23
N GLY A 115 -2.03 13.12 16.01
CA GLY A 115 -3.15 12.25 15.66
C GLY A 115 -4.50 12.96 15.52
N GLU A 116 -4.55 14.30 15.54
CA GLU A 116 -5.80 15.03 15.35
C GLU A 116 -6.35 14.80 13.94
N PRO A 117 -7.64 14.42 13.80
CA PRO A 117 -8.24 14.23 12.49
C PRO A 117 -8.37 15.56 11.73
N ILE A 118 -7.90 15.57 10.48
CA ILE A 118 -8.07 16.70 9.56
C ILE A 118 -9.34 16.50 8.75
N TRP A 119 -9.52 15.32 8.18
CA TRP A 119 -10.74 14.91 7.49
C TRP A 119 -10.85 13.38 7.46
N GLU A 120 -12.07 12.89 7.29
CA GLU A 120 -12.41 11.49 7.05
C GLU A 120 -13.41 11.41 5.91
N GLN A 121 -13.21 10.46 5.00
CA GLN A 121 -14.09 10.24 3.87
C GLN A 121 -14.41 8.75 3.70
N ARG A 122 -15.60 8.45 3.19
CA ARG A 122 -16.04 7.10 2.94
C ARG A 122 -15.78 6.71 1.49
N LEU A 123 -15.13 5.56 1.27
CA LEU A 123 -14.86 5.00 -0.05
C LEU A 123 -16.00 4.08 -0.52
N VAL A 124 -16.64 3.40 0.43
CA VAL A 124 -17.70 2.44 0.14
C VAL A 124 -18.74 2.43 1.26
N LEU A 125 -19.99 2.26 0.92
CA LEU A 125 -21.09 2.02 1.86
C LEU A 125 -21.25 0.49 2.01
N PRO A 126 -21.29 -0.05 3.24
CA PRO A 126 -21.64 -1.44 3.45
C PRO A 126 -23.07 -1.70 2.97
N GLU A 127 -23.23 -2.35 1.83
CA GLU A 127 -24.53 -2.67 1.24
C GLU A 127 -24.74 -4.17 1.23
N GLY A 128 -25.96 -4.64 1.47
CA GLY A 128 -26.29 -6.08 1.41
C GLY A 128 -27.23 -6.52 2.53
N ARG A 129 -27.72 -7.75 2.40
CA ARG A 129 -28.68 -8.36 3.34
C ARG A 129 -28.01 -9.20 4.41
N SER A 130 -26.84 -9.72 4.15
CA SER A 130 -26.04 -10.50 5.10
C SER A 130 -24.85 -9.70 5.62
N GLU A 131 -24.27 -10.11 6.74
CA GLU A 131 -23.03 -9.52 7.25
C GLU A 131 -21.87 -9.72 6.26
N LEU A 132 -21.85 -10.83 5.52
CA LEU A 132 -20.85 -11.11 4.47
C LEU A 132 -20.98 -10.14 3.29
N ASP A 133 -22.20 -9.79 2.86
CA ASP A 133 -22.42 -8.84 1.78
C ASP A 133 -22.01 -7.42 2.18
N ARG A 134 -21.98 -7.14 3.50
CA ARG A 134 -21.60 -5.83 4.07
C ARG A 134 -20.12 -5.72 4.39
N MET A 135 -19.36 -6.77 4.16
CA MET A 135 -17.91 -6.71 4.38
C MET A 135 -17.28 -5.78 3.36
N VAL A 136 -16.79 -4.65 3.83
CA VAL A 136 -16.05 -3.66 3.06
C VAL A 136 -14.75 -3.39 3.79
N ASP A 137 -13.67 -3.26 3.05
CA ASP A 137 -12.37 -2.97 3.63
C ASP A 137 -11.54 -2.07 2.70
N VAL A 138 -10.62 -1.33 3.29
CA VAL A 138 -9.62 -0.55 2.56
C VAL A 138 -8.27 -1.20 2.82
N ASP A 139 -7.98 -2.24 2.03
CA ASP A 139 -6.72 -2.98 2.13
C ASP A 139 -5.58 -2.29 1.38
N ALA A 140 -5.91 -1.60 0.29
CA ALA A 140 -4.94 -0.84 -0.47
C ALA A 140 -4.46 0.38 0.31
N SER A 141 -3.15 0.55 0.38
CA SER A 141 -2.54 1.74 1.00
C SER A 141 -2.96 3.01 0.25
N PRO A 142 -3.34 4.10 0.96
CA PRO A 142 -3.60 5.38 0.32
C PRO A 142 -2.41 5.83 -0.52
N LEU A 143 -2.65 6.21 -1.77
CA LEU A 143 -1.60 6.74 -2.64
C LEU A 143 -1.65 8.26 -2.62
N VAL A 144 -0.55 8.91 -2.29
CA VAL A 144 -0.43 10.37 -2.28
C VAL A 144 0.39 10.83 -3.46
N SER A 145 -0.18 11.67 -4.31
CA SER A 145 0.49 12.29 -5.46
C SER A 145 0.21 13.80 -5.48
N GLY A 146 1.20 14.59 -5.14
CA GLY A 146 1.07 16.05 -5.08
C GLY A 146 -0.06 16.51 -4.14
N SER A 147 -1.10 17.11 -4.70
CA SER A 147 -2.28 17.60 -3.96
C SER A 147 -3.43 16.60 -3.89
N ILE A 148 -3.26 15.39 -4.41
CA ILE A 148 -4.30 14.37 -4.51
C ILE A 148 -3.95 13.17 -3.63
N VAL A 149 -4.97 12.60 -2.99
CA VAL A 149 -4.91 11.31 -2.28
C VAL A 149 -5.91 10.37 -2.93
N TYR A 150 -5.46 9.18 -3.28
CA TYR A 150 -6.33 8.14 -3.84
C TYR A 150 -6.58 7.08 -2.79
N GLY A 151 -7.83 6.68 -2.67
CA GLY A 151 -8.26 5.55 -1.86
C GLY A 151 -8.96 4.51 -2.74
N LEU A 152 -8.62 3.25 -2.55
CA LEU A 152 -9.22 2.11 -3.24
C LEU A 152 -9.80 1.16 -2.21
N ALA A 153 -11.07 0.76 -2.39
CA ALA A 153 -11.74 -0.17 -1.49
C ALA A 153 -12.15 -1.46 -2.23
N TYR A 154 -12.05 -2.57 -1.52
CA TYR A 154 -12.64 -3.82 -1.96
C TYR A 154 -14.17 -3.71 -1.97
N GLN A 155 -14.82 -4.24 -3.01
CA GLN A 155 -16.26 -4.09 -3.28
C GLN A 155 -16.76 -2.64 -3.29
N GLY A 156 -15.87 -1.69 -3.66
CA GLY A 156 -16.17 -0.27 -3.54
C GLY A 156 -15.76 0.55 -4.75
N ASN A 157 -15.12 1.66 -4.46
CA ASN A 157 -14.71 2.65 -5.44
C ASN A 157 -13.23 2.97 -5.32
N LEU A 158 -12.66 3.41 -6.41
CA LEU A 158 -11.46 4.24 -6.44
C LEU A 158 -11.89 5.70 -6.43
N ILE A 159 -11.44 6.46 -5.46
CA ILE A 159 -11.78 7.88 -5.32
C ILE A 159 -10.49 8.70 -5.15
N ALA A 160 -10.41 9.78 -5.89
CA ALA A 160 -9.38 10.81 -5.71
C ALA A 160 -9.95 11.94 -4.85
N PHE A 161 -9.20 12.32 -3.82
CA PHE A 161 -9.55 13.39 -2.90
C PHE A 161 -8.53 14.51 -2.95
N ASN A 162 -9.00 15.74 -2.76
CA ASN A 162 -8.10 16.83 -2.43
C ASN A 162 -7.42 16.53 -1.09
N ARG A 163 -6.09 16.50 -1.07
CA ARG A 163 -5.31 16.11 0.11
C ARG A 163 -5.57 17.01 1.32
N ARG A 164 -5.86 18.30 1.10
CA ARG A 164 -5.98 19.29 2.18
C ARG A 164 -7.29 19.20 2.95
N ASP A 165 -8.40 18.97 2.25
CA ASP A 165 -9.76 19.07 2.81
C ASP A 165 -10.61 17.80 2.62
N GLY A 166 -10.07 16.77 1.96
CA GLY A 166 -10.76 15.50 1.72
C GLY A 166 -11.92 15.59 0.72
N ARG A 167 -12.08 16.71 0.02
CA ARG A 167 -13.16 16.84 -0.97
C ARG A 167 -12.90 15.90 -2.16
N PRO A 168 -13.88 15.07 -2.58
CA PRO A 168 -13.71 14.22 -3.73
C PRO A 168 -13.54 15.06 -5.01
N LEU A 169 -12.57 14.69 -5.83
CA LEU A 169 -12.27 15.30 -7.13
C LEU A 169 -12.92 14.50 -8.26
N TRP A 170 -12.72 13.19 -8.23
CA TRP A 170 -13.36 12.24 -9.12
C TRP A 170 -13.50 10.88 -8.43
N GLN A 171 -14.37 10.03 -8.95
CA GLN A 171 -14.58 8.67 -8.48
C GLN A 171 -14.88 7.72 -9.64
N MET A 172 -14.50 6.46 -9.47
CA MET A 172 -14.77 5.36 -10.39
C MET A 172 -15.22 4.15 -9.60
N GLN A 173 -16.25 3.45 -10.07
CA GLN A 173 -16.58 2.13 -9.52
C GLN A 173 -15.51 1.13 -9.94
N LEU A 174 -14.68 0.75 -9.00
CA LEU A 174 -13.55 -0.14 -9.21
C LEU A 174 -13.23 -0.85 -7.90
N SER A 175 -13.38 -2.17 -7.88
CA SER A 175 -13.04 -3.00 -6.74
C SER A 175 -11.59 -3.48 -6.85
N GLY A 176 -10.83 -3.32 -5.78
CA GLY A 176 -9.46 -3.78 -5.70
C GLY A 176 -8.92 -3.74 -4.27
N PHE A 177 -7.88 -4.49 -4.02
CA PHE A 177 -7.24 -4.64 -2.71
C PHE A 177 -5.71 -4.49 -2.77
N GLN A 178 -5.15 -4.43 -3.98
CA GLN A 178 -3.72 -4.23 -4.15
C GLN A 178 -3.37 -2.74 -4.06
N ASP A 179 -2.18 -2.43 -3.54
CA ASP A 179 -1.65 -1.08 -3.58
C ASP A 179 -1.59 -0.53 -5.01
N MET A 180 -1.81 0.75 -5.14
CA MET A 180 -1.67 1.48 -6.40
C MET A 180 -0.21 1.87 -6.65
N ALA A 181 0.14 2.10 -7.90
CA ALA A 181 1.43 2.69 -8.26
C ALA A 181 1.27 4.06 -8.92
N GLU A 182 2.21 4.94 -8.63
CA GLU A 182 2.29 6.26 -9.25
C GLU A 182 3.27 6.25 -10.42
N GLY A 183 2.81 6.64 -11.61
CA GLY A 183 3.64 7.02 -12.74
C GLY A 183 3.77 8.53 -12.87
N TYR A 184 4.28 9.00 -13.99
CA TYR A 184 4.46 10.45 -14.20
C TYR A 184 3.11 11.19 -14.32
N VAL A 185 2.22 10.75 -15.21
CA VAL A 185 0.89 11.36 -15.42
C VAL A 185 -0.27 10.44 -15.03
N GLN A 186 0.00 9.18 -14.73
CA GLN A 186 -0.99 8.14 -14.50
C GLN A 186 -0.80 7.51 -13.14
N ILE A 187 -1.88 6.95 -12.61
CA ILE A 187 -1.83 5.94 -11.56
C ILE A 187 -2.17 4.58 -12.17
N TYR A 188 -1.61 3.53 -11.60
CA TYR A 188 -1.83 2.16 -12.05
C TYR A 188 -2.50 1.38 -10.95
N VAL A 189 -3.56 0.67 -11.34
CA VAL A 189 -4.41 -0.11 -10.42
C VAL A 189 -4.55 -1.52 -10.97
N VAL A 190 -4.54 -2.50 -10.09
CA VAL A 190 -4.94 -3.89 -10.38
C VAL A 190 -6.29 -4.09 -9.72
N ASP A 191 -7.32 -4.45 -10.51
CA ASP A 191 -8.64 -4.76 -9.98
C ASP A 191 -8.72 -6.18 -9.41
N GLU A 192 -9.84 -6.52 -8.78
CA GLU A 192 -10.07 -7.85 -8.18
C GLU A 192 -10.05 -9.02 -9.18
N SER A 193 -10.13 -8.76 -10.49
CA SER A 193 -10.04 -9.76 -11.56
C SER A 193 -8.65 -9.89 -12.17
N ASP A 194 -7.66 -9.15 -11.66
CA ASP A 194 -6.30 -9.00 -12.21
C ASP A 194 -6.24 -8.23 -13.53
N LYS A 195 -7.23 -7.38 -13.80
CA LYS A 195 -7.14 -6.40 -14.87
C LYS A 195 -6.28 -5.22 -14.41
N ILE A 196 -5.36 -4.79 -15.26
CA ILE A 196 -4.53 -3.62 -15.00
C ILE A 196 -5.13 -2.42 -15.70
N LEU A 197 -5.32 -1.33 -14.96
CA LEU A 197 -5.80 -0.05 -15.47
C LEU A 197 -4.74 1.02 -15.25
N ALA A 198 -4.56 1.87 -16.25
CA ALA A 198 -3.84 3.14 -16.12
C ALA A 198 -4.83 4.29 -16.23
N LEU A 199 -4.87 5.12 -15.21
CA LEU A 199 -5.82 6.22 -15.08
C LEU A 199 -5.06 7.54 -15.04
N ASP A 200 -5.59 8.55 -15.72
CA ASP A 200 -5.10 9.91 -15.58
C ASP A 200 -5.28 10.38 -14.13
N LYS A 201 -4.26 10.99 -13.55
CA LYS A 201 -4.24 11.40 -12.14
C LYS A 201 -5.33 12.42 -11.80
N GLU A 202 -5.55 13.39 -12.69
CA GLU A 202 -6.41 14.54 -12.40
C GLU A 202 -7.88 14.26 -12.74
N THR A 203 -8.14 13.48 -13.79
CA THR A 203 -9.48 13.26 -14.31
C THR A 203 -10.07 11.89 -13.97
N GLY A 204 -9.23 10.89 -13.69
CA GLY A 204 -9.64 9.50 -13.51
C GLY A 204 -10.00 8.79 -14.82
N GLU A 205 -9.77 9.41 -15.98
CA GLU A 205 -10.04 8.78 -17.27
C GLU A 205 -9.07 7.62 -17.53
N ILE A 206 -9.60 6.52 -18.07
CA ILE A 206 -8.79 5.35 -18.42
C ILE A 206 -7.96 5.68 -19.65
N SER A 207 -6.64 5.71 -19.49
CA SER A 207 -5.69 5.90 -20.58
C SER A 207 -5.47 4.60 -21.37
N TRP A 208 -5.36 3.49 -20.65
CA TRP A 208 -5.32 2.14 -21.20
C TRP A 208 -5.71 1.12 -20.13
N GLU A 209 -6.10 -0.07 -20.58
CA GLU A 209 -6.37 -1.23 -19.73
C GLU A 209 -5.81 -2.50 -20.36
N SER A 210 -5.53 -3.51 -19.54
CA SER A 210 -5.03 -4.81 -19.98
C SER A 210 -5.72 -5.94 -19.23
N GLU A 211 -6.38 -6.82 -19.98
CA GLU A 211 -7.00 -8.05 -19.49
C GLU A 211 -6.11 -9.30 -19.69
N SER A 212 -4.85 -9.09 -20.08
CA SER A 212 -3.92 -10.19 -20.39
C SER A 212 -3.52 -11.03 -19.19
N PHE A 213 -3.90 -10.60 -17.99
CA PHE A 213 -3.49 -11.22 -16.73
C PHE A 213 -4.65 -11.71 -15.87
N LEU A 214 -5.85 -11.77 -16.40
CA LEU A 214 -7.04 -12.21 -15.65
C LEU A 214 -6.80 -13.53 -14.91
N ARG A 215 -7.11 -13.56 -13.62
CA ARG A 215 -6.97 -14.70 -12.70
C ARG A 215 -5.54 -15.23 -12.54
N ARG A 216 -4.54 -14.32 -12.61
CA ARG A 216 -3.14 -14.70 -12.40
C ARG A 216 -2.60 -14.36 -11.02
N GLU A 217 -3.45 -13.86 -10.12
CA GLU A 217 -3.08 -13.43 -8.76
C GLU A 217 -1.93 -12.41 -8.81
N LEU A 218 -2.19 -11.29 -9.48
CA LEU A 218 -1.19 -10.23 -9.65
C LEU A 218 -0.83 -9.59 -8.30
N THR A 219 0.43 -9.25 -8.15
CA THR A 219 0.88 -8.38 -7.08
C THR A 219 0.50 -6.93 -7.33
N ALA A 220 0.61 -6.08 -6.30
CA ALA A 220 0.56 -4.64 -6.48
C ALA A 220 1.55 -4.20 -7.59
N PRO A 221 1.14 -3.31 -8.50
CA PRO A 221 2.01 -2.79 -9.54
C PRO A 221 3.08 -1.88 -8.94
N VAL A 222 4.22 -1.78 -9.62
CA VAL A 222 5.30 -0.85 -9.27
C VAL A 222 5.79 -0.14 -10.52
N ALA A 223 5.78 1.18 -10.49
CA ALA A 223 6.35 1.98 -11.57
C ALA A 223 7.88 2.03 -11.43
N TYR A 224 8.59 1.66 -12.49
CA TYR A 224 10.04 1.66 -12.55
C TYR A 224 10.51 2.19 -13.90
N SER A 225 11.19 3.34 -13.90
CA SER A 225 11.58 4.02 -15.14
C SER A 225 10.35 4.21 -16.07
N ASN A 226 10.37 3.68 -17.26
CA ASN A 226 9.26 3.71 -18.23
C ASN A 226 8.38 2.43 -18.17
N TYR A 227 8.60 1.56 -17.20
CA TYR A 227 7.94 0.29 -17.07
C TYR A 227 7.00 0.23 -15.88
N LEU A 228 5.94 -0.52 -16.01
CA LEU A 228 5.13 -1.02 -14.93
C LEU A 228 5.53 -2.47 -14.68
N VAL A 229 5.84 -2.81 -13.44
CA VAL A 229 6.31 -4.14 -13.05
C VAL A 229 5.26 -4.78 -12.15
N VAL A 230 4.85 -6.00 -12.48
CA VAL A 230 3.94 -6.83 -11.67
C VAL A 230 4.45 -8.27 -11.60
N GLY A 231 4.32 -8.90 -10.44
CA GLY A 231 4.50 -10.33 -10.25
C GLY A 231 3.18 -11.08 -10.39
N ASP A 232 3.22 -12.39 -10.58
CA ASP A 232 2.01 -13.21 -10.60
C ASP A 232 2.12 -14.50 -9.76
N GLY A 233 0.97 -15.12 -9.49
CA GLY A 233 0.86 -16.36 -8.71
C GLY A 233 1.56 -17.56 -9.36
N GLU A 234 1.87 -17.52 -10.65
CA GLU A 234 2.70 -18.52 -11.31
C GLU A 234 4.20 -18.24 -11.19
N GLY A 235 4.62 -17.11 -10.59
CA GLY A 235 6.01 -16.74 -10.36
C GLY A 235 6.71 -16.09 -11.55
N TYR A 236 5.95 -15.48 -12.44
CA TYR A 236 6.52 -14.60 -13.46
C TYR A 236 6.53 -13.16 -13.00
N LEU A 237 7.56 -12.45 -13.41
CA LEU A 237 7.66 -11.01 -13.34
C LEU A 237 7.42 -10.44 -14.73
N HIS A 238 6.45 -9.54 -14.85
CA HIS A 238 6.04 -8.92 -16.10
C HIS A 238 6.45 -7.45 -16.12
N PHE A 239 6.91 -6.99 -17.26
CA PHE A 239 7.30 -5.61 -17.52
C PHE A 239 6.43 -5.06 -18.65
N LEU A 240 5.62 -4.07 -18.35
CA LEU A 240 4.74 -3.40 -19.31
C LEU A 240 5.26 -1.97 -19.55
N ALA A 241 5.04 -1.44 -20.74
CA ALA A 241 5.28 -0.02 -20.99
C ALA A 241 4.23 0.82 -20.24
N GLN A 242 4.65 1.80 -19.46
CA GLN A 242 3.73 2.67 -18.71
C GLN A 242 2.76 3.43 -19.64
N ARG A 243 3.22 3.78 -20.84
CA ARG A 243 2.48 4.61 -21.78
C ARG A 243 1.23 3.94 -22.35
N ASP A 244 1.28 2.64 -22.65
CA ASP A 244 0.26 1.96 -23.44
C ASP A 244 -0.05 0.52 -22.95
N GLY A 245 0.51 0.10 -21.81
CA GLY A 245 0.28 -1.22 -21.23
C GLY A 245 0.84 -2.41 -22.04
N ARG A 246 1.61 -2.15 -23.11
CA ARG A 246 2.16 -3.20 -23.95
C ARG A 246 3.22 -4.01 -23.18
N MET A 247 3.11 -5.34 -23.25
CA MET A 247 4.11 -6.25 -22.69
C MET A 247 5.47 -6.03 -23.36
N ILE A 248 6.48 -5.70 -22.56
CA ILE A 248 7.86 -5.50 -23.02
C ILE A 248 8.69 -6.76 -22.77
N ALA A 249 8.58 -7.32 -21.58
CA ALA A 249 9.30 -8.52 -21.18
C ALA A 249 8.55 -9.27 -20.10
N ARG A 250 8.84 -10.56 -19.98
CA ARG A 250 8.47 -11.38 -18.83
C ARG A 250 9.61 -12.31 -18.47
N ARG A 251 9.74 -12.61 -17.18
CA ARG A 251 10.75 -13.55 -16.70
C ARG A 251 10.17 -14.45 -15.62
N LYS A 252 10.37 -15.76 -15.75
CA LYS A 252 10.10 -16.71 -14.68
C LYS A 252 11.15 -16.50 -13.59
N ILE A 253 10.69 -16.23 -12.38
CA ILE A 253 11.54 -15.97 -11.20
C ILE A 253 11.54 -17.18 -10.30
N ASP A 254 10.36 -17.74 -10.01
CA ASP A 254 10.19 -18.79 -9.02
C ASP A 254 9.12 -19.81 -9.44
N GLY A 255 9.12 -21.00 -8.85
CA GLY A 255 8.12 -22.04 -9.09
C GLY A 255 6.87 -21.88 -8.25
N ASP A 256 6.99 -21.28 -7.06
CA ASP A 256 5.94 -21.24 -6.05
C ASP A 256 5.09 -19.95 -6.09
N GLY A 257 5.37 -19.06 -7.04
CA GLY A 257 4.63 -17.83 -7.24
C GLY A 257 5.25 -16.60 -6.56
N ILE A 258 4.69 -15.43 -6.88
CA ILE A 258 5.05 -14.14 -6.28
C ILE A 258 3.75 -13.52 -5.78
N ARG A 259 3.63 -13.28 -4.46
CA ARG A 259 2.47 -12.62 -3.83
C ARG A 259 2.83 -11.30 -3.19
N THR A 260 4.09 -11.11 -2.83
CA THR A 260 4.56 -9.86 -2.24
C THR A 260 4.76 -8.79 -3.29
N LYS A 261 4.42 -7.56 -2.94
CA LYS A 261 4.72 -6.39 -3.76
C LYS A 261 6.20 -6.36 -4.12
N VAL A 262 6.49 -6.16 -5.38
CA VAL A 262 7.85 -5.97 -5.89
C VAL A 262 8.42 -4.67 -5.31
N THR A 263 9.68 -4.67 -4.92
CA THR A 263 10.37 -3.47 -4.41
C THR A 263 11.43 -3.02 -5.40
N VAL A 264 11.50 -1.71 -5.64
CA VAL A 264 12.52 -1.10 -6.50
C VAL A 264 13.41 -0.20 -5.66
N ALA A 265 14.73 -0.38 -5.78
CA ALA A 265 15.72 0.49 -5.16
C ALA A 265 16.84 0.77 -6.17
N GLY A 266 16.98 2.04 -6.57
CA GLY A 266 17.86 2.45 -7.66
C GLY A 266 17.53 1.69 -8.96
N ASP A 267 18.51 1.04 -9.55
CA ASP A 267 18.37 0.26 -10.78
C ASP A 267 18.06 -1.24 -10.53
N THR A 268 17.70 -1.59 -9.30
CA THR A 268 17.48 -2.99 -8.91
C THR A 268 16.03 -3.22 -8.51
N VAL A 269 15.45 -4.27 -9.08
CA VAL A 269 14.13 -4.80 -8.73
C VAL A 269 14.32 -5.99 -7.81
N PHE A 270 13.79 -5.91 -6.60
CA PHE A 270 13.81 -6.97 -5.61
C PHE A 270 12.47 -7.70 -5.59
N VAL A 271 12.53 -9.02 -5.61
CA VAL A 271 11.36 -9.90 -5.61
C VAL A 271 11.53 -10.94 -4.51
N LEU A 272 10.64 -10.94 -3.54
CA LEU A 272 10.53 -12.03 -2.57
C LEU A 272 9.48 -13.01 -3.09
N ALA A 273 9.90 -14.22 -3.43
CA ALA A 273 9.02 -15.29 -3.90
C ALA A 273 8.38 -16.07 -2.76
N ASN A 274 7.29 -16.79 -3.05
CA ASN A 274 6.58 -17.62 -2.06
C ASN A 274 7.46 -18.76 -1.51
N SER A 275 8.48 -19.20 -2.25
CA SER A 275 9.51 -20.15 -1.79
C SER A 275 10.39 -19.60 -0.66
N GLY A 276 10.29 -18.29 -0.35
CA GLY A 276 11.17 -17.59 0.59
C GLY A 276 12.49 -17.08 -0.02
N ASN A 277 12.71 -17.30 -1.29
CA ASN A 277 13.88 -16.78 -1.99
C ASN A 277 13.73 -15.30 -2.32
N LEU A 278 14.80 -14.54 -2.10
CA LEU A 278 14.90 -13.14 -2.51
C LEU A 278 15.76 -13.02 -3.77
N TYR A 279 15.19 -12.43 -4.81
CA TYR A 279 15.86 -12.18 -6.08
C TYR A 279 16.13 -10.69 -6.25
N ALA A 280 17.32 -10.36 -6.75
CA ALA A 280 17.69 -9.00 -7.15
C ALA A 280 17.97 -8.98 -8.66
N LEU A 281 17.24 -8.16 -9.39
CA LEU A 281 17.26 -8.10 -10.85
C LEU A 281 17.63 -6.69 -11.28
N SER A 282 18.65 -6.54 -12.10
CA SER A 282 18.94 -5.27 -12.79
C SER A 282 18.41 -5.31 -14.22
N LEU A 283 17.67 -4.28 -14.63
CA LEU A 283 17.28 -4.10 -16.02
C LEU A 283 18.47 -3.49 -16.78
N ARG A 284 19.06 -4.27 -17.67
CA ARG A 284 20.00 -3.73 -18.66
C ARG A 284 19.21 -3.47 -19.93
N LEU A 285 18.96 -2.20 -20.22
CA LEU A 285 18.47 -1.79 -21.53
C LEU A 285 19.56 -2.09 -22.58
N LYS A 286 19.25 -2.91 -23.56
CA LYS A 286 20.11 -3.12 -24.74
C LYS A 286 19.80 -2.07 -25.79
#